data_224ee5260b2d3fe4d5a735ed6da21747
#
_entry.id   224ee5260b2d3fe4d5a735ed6da21747
#
_cell.length_a   1.000
_cell.length_b   1.000
_cell.length_c   1.000
_cell.angle_alpha   90.00
_cell.angle_beta   90.00
_cell.angle_gamma   90.00
#
_symmetry.space_group_name_H-M   'P 1'
#
loop_
_entity.id
_entity.type
_entity.pdbx_description
1 polymer ?
#
loop_
_entity_poly.entity_id
_entity_poly.type
_entity_poly.pdbx_seq_one_letter_code
_entity_poly.pdbx_strand_id
1 'polypeptide(L)'
;MKQLFIVGMMAAVCLSFSACEKEENVPSSDFVVATENNEIPENAAIKENAVDTQANETTQSGVDLEFTTYDLDGNAICNEDFSDAKLIMVNFWEPWCGPCVREMPELEKLYLNYQEQGLMIVGAFYSEDCMEDAKSIVNEVGVTYPIIVGNEELATFTTEYVPTTVFFDGEGCMVSSEPVIGAMDYESWEQVVLQFLGEN
;
A
#
# COMPACT_ATOMS: atom_id res chain seq x y z
N MET A 1 -26.76 44.34 -9.93
CA MET A 1 -26.79 43.00 -10.51
C MET A 1 -25.89 42.10 -9.66
N LYS A 2 -26.51 41.26 -8.84
CA LYS A 2 -25.80 40.32 -7.94
C LYS A 2 -25.67 39.00 -8.68
N GLN A 3 -24.44 38.62 -9.02
CA GLN A 3 -24.17 37.25 -9.51
C GLN A 3 -24.05 36.31 -8.31
N LEU A 4 -24.92 35.33 -8.29
CA LEU A 4 -24.95 34.27 -7.34
C LEU A 4 -24.03 33.12 -7.85
N PHE A 5 -22.88 32.94 -7.21
CA PHE A 5 -22.02 31.76 -7.47
C PHE A 5 -22.61 30.58 -6.70
N ILE A 6 -23.12 29.61 -7.45
CA ILE A 6 -23.48 28.30 -6.91
C ILE A 6 -22.21 27.48 -6.85
N VAL A 7 -21.70 27.26 -5.64
CA VAL A 7 -20.65 26.30 -5.36
C VAL A 7 -21.33 24.93 -5.37
N GLY A 8 -21.05 24.16 -6.42
CA GLY A 8 -21.46 22.77 -6.50
C GLY A 8 -20.58 21.90 -5.58
N MET A 9 -21.17 21.44 -4.52
CA MET A 9 -20.58 20.47 -3.60
C MET A 9 -20.71 19.09 -4.27
N MET A 10 -19.62 18.59 -4.87
CA MET A 10 -19.52 17.21 -5.29
C MET A 10 -19.14 16.39 -4.07
N ALA A 11 -20.12 15.75 -3.46
CA ALA A 11 -19.87 14.69 -2.48
C ALA A 11 -19.52 13.41 -3.27
N ALA A 12 -18.29 12.97 -3.18
CA ALA A 12 -17.87 11.64 -3.63
C ALA A 12 -18.53 10.61 -2.71
N VAL A 13 -19.52 9.90 -3.22
CA VAL A 13 -20.15 8.78 -2.51
C VAL A 13 -19.42 7.52 -2.93
N CYS A 14 -18.52 7.03 -2.09
CA CYS A 14 -18.02 5.67 -2.20
C CYS A 14 -19.16 4.69 -1.88
N LEU A 15 -19.85 4.21 -2.91
CA LEU A 15 -20.85 3.16 -2.79
C LEU A 15 -20.16 1.80 -2.92
N SER A 16 -19.78 1.23 -1.78
CA SER A 16 -19.35 -0.16 -1.72
C SER A 16 -20.55 -1.08 -1.95
N PHE A 17 -20.55 -1.76 -3.10
CA PHE A 17 -21.34 -2.97 -3.31
C PHE A 17 -20.44 -4.19 -3.07
N SER A 18 -20.48 -4.74 -1.88
CA SER A 18 -20.04 -6.11 -1.67
C SER A 18 -21.15 -6.84 -0.91
N ALA A 19 -21.95 -7.59 -1.64
CA ALA A 19 -22.81 -8.61 -1.09
C ALA A 19 -22.12 -9.95 -1.33
N CYS A 20 -21.49 -10.51 -0.30
CA CYS A 20 -21.21 -11.93 -0.24
C CYS A 20 -21.54 -12.42 1.16
N GLU A 21 -22.83 -12.80 1.35
CA GLU A 21 -23.25 -13.64 2.45
C GLU A 21 -22.70 -15.05 2.20
N LYS A 22 -21.91 -15.56 3.13
CA LYS A 22 -21.73 -16.99 3.30
C LYS A 22 -21.99 -17.35 4.74
N GLU A 23 -23.07 -18.15 4.89
CA GLU A 23 -23.53 -18.76 6.11
C GLU A 23 -22.45 -19.64 6.76
N GLU A 24 -22.40 -19.50 8.08
CA GLU A 24 -21.69 -20.41 8.99
C GLU A 24 -22.29 -21.81 8.93
N ASN A 25 -21.45 -22.82 8.86
CA ASN A 25 -21.79 -24.15 9.34
C ASN A 25 -20.56 -24.78 10.00
N VAL A 26 -20.55 -24.73 11.33
CA VAL A 26 -19.63 -25.47 12.19
C VAL A 26 -20.31 -26.77 12.58
N PRO A 27 -19.67 -27.91 12.46
CA PRO A 27 -19.85 -28.97 13.44
C PRO A 27 -18.53 -29.30 14.16
N SER A 28 -18.72 -29.37 15.46
CA SER A 28 -17.81 -29.77 16.52
C SER A 28 -17.49 -31.26 16.49
N SER A 29 -16.32 -31.59 17.13
CA SER A 29 -15.86 -32.86 17.69
C SER A 29 -15.38 -33.91 16.67
N ASP A 30 -14.25 -34.62 16.84
CA ASP A 30 -13.66 -35.29 17.99
C ASP A 30 -12.18 -35.63 17.72
N PHE A 31 -11.43 -35.55 18.81
CA PHE A 31 -10.06 -35.94 18.95
C PHE A 31 -9.91 -37.48 18.92
N VAL A 32 -9.06 -38.04 18.03
CA VAL A 32 -8.47 -39.36 18.20
C VAL A 32 -7.01 -39.36 17.75
N VAL A 33 -6.13 -39.62 18.71
CA VAL A 33 -4.72 -39.96 18.51
C VAL A 33 -4.62 -41.40 18.07
N ALA A 34 -3.87 -41.67 17.00
CA ALA A 34 -3.26 -42.97 16.77
C ALA A 34 -1.94 -42.80 16.02
N THR A 35 -0.89 -43.20 16.72
CA THR A 35 0.44 -43.49 16.21
C THR A 35 0.40 -44.80 15.39
N GLU A 36 1.14 -44.88 14.28
CA GLU A 36 2.07 -45.97 14.00
C GLU A 36 2.69 -45.90 12.59
N ASN A 37 3.97 -46.13 12.61
CA ASN A 37 4.95 -46.48 11.59
C ASN A 37 4.46 -47.25 10.35
N ASN A 38 5.00 -46.95 9.14
CA ASN A 38 5.86 -47.94 8.47
C ASN A 38 6.38 -47.46 7.09
N GLU A 39 7.68 -47.60 6.94
CA GLU A 39 8.46 -48.15 5.82
C GLU A 39 8.23 -47.71 4.37
N ILE A 40 9.35 -47.19 3.82
CA ILE A 40 9.67 -46.99 2.40
C ILE A 40 9.79 -48.37 1.70
N PRO A 41 9.33 -48.51 0.47
CA PRO A 41 10.04 -49.30 -0.51
C PRO A 41 10.53 -48.46 -1.71
N GLU A 42 11.79 -48.70 -1.98
CA GLU A 42 12.56 -48.33 -3.14
C GLU A 42 12.09 -49.09 -4.41
N ASN A 43 12.20 -48.41 -5.56
CA ASN A 43 12.40 -48.95 -6.90
C ASN A 43 11.20 -49.05 -7.85
N ALA A 44 11.14 -48.26 -8.88
CA ALA A 44 11.38 -48.65 -10.28
C ALA A 44 10.78 -47.66 -11.31
N ALA A 45 11.63 -47.33 -12.25
CA ALA A 45 11.34 -47.08 -13.68
C ALA A 45 10.80 -45.70 -14.15
N ILE A 46 11.74 -44.98 -14.71
CA ILE A 46 11.64 -43.89 -15.66
C ILE A 46 10.71 -44.23 -16.83
N LYS A 47 9.75 -43.34 -17.12
CA LYS A 47 9.21 -43.16 -18.46
C LYS A 47 9.10 -41.66 -18.73
N GLU A 48 9.92 -41.20 -19.68
CA GLU A 48 9.76 -39.93 -20.38
C GLU A 48 8.37 -39.80 -20.99
N ASN A 49 7.70 -38.73 -20.73
CA ASN A 49 6.68 -38.20 -21.64
C ASN A 49 6.61 -36.69 -21.57
N ALA A 50 6.89 -36.12 -22.75
CA ALA A 50 6.41 -34.87 -23.34
C ALA A 50 6.16 -33.67 -22.40
N VAL A 51 7.02 -32.70 -22.59
CA VAL A 51 6.86 -31.29 -22.22
C VAL A 51 5.56 -30.75 -22.79
N ASP A 52 4.58 -30.53 -21.92
CA ASP A 52 3.50 -29.59 -22.17
C ASP A 52 3.86 -28.31 -21.43
N THR A 53 4.22 -27.28 -22.23
CA THR A 53 4.56 -25.94 -21.75
C THR A 53 3.26 -25.25 -21.39
N GLN A 54 2.72 -25.53 -20.21
CA GLN A 54 1.75 -24.66 -19.58
C GLN A 54 2.54 -23.56 -18.88
N ALA A 55 2.36 -22.34 -19.39
CA ALA A 55 2.76 -21.13 -18.69
C ALA A 55 2.21 -21.19 -17.27
N ASN A 56 3.11 -21.33 -16.32
CA ASN A 56 2.80 -21.23 -14.91
C ASN A 56 2.51 -19.77 -14.64
N GLU A 57 1.25 -19.38 -14.66
CA GLU A 57 0.80 -18.15 -14.01
C GLU A 57 1.19 -18.29 -12.54
N THR A 58 2.29 -17.67 -12.19
CA THR A 58 2.68 -17.48 -10.80
C THR A 58 1.61 -16.58 -10.19
N THR A 59 0.64 -17.20 -9.54
CA THR A 59 -0.24 -16.49 -8.63
C THR A 59 0.64 -16.00 -7.49
N GLN A 60 1.18 -14.79 -7.63
CA GLN A 60 1.66 -14.03 -6.49
C GLN A 60 0.41 -13.78 -5.65
N SER A 61 0.31 -14.44 -4.52
CA SER A 61 -0.61 -14.04 -3.46
C SER A 61 -0.03 -12.76 -2.83
N GLY A 62 -0.12 -11.65 -3.58
CA GLY A 62 0.14 -10.32 -3.07
C GLY A 62 -0.98 -9.96 -2.09
N VAL A 63 -0.64 -9.30 -1.01
CA VAL A 63 -1.62 -8.60 -0.20
C VAL A 63 -1.93 -7.31 -0.95
N ASP A 64 -3.17 -7.18 -1.41
CA ASP A 64 -3.61 -6.02 -2.16
C ASP A 64 -3.79 -4.82 -1.23
N LEU A 65 -3.47 -3.62 -1.72
CA LEU A 65 -3.67 -2.36 -1.00
C LEU A 65 -5.17 -2.03 -1.00
N GLU A 66 -5.85 -2.39 0.07
CA GLU A 66 -7.25 -2.01 0.30
C GLU A 66 -7.34 -1.22 1.60
N PHE A 67 -7.86 0.00 1.54
CA PHE A 67 -8.10 0.81 2.73
C PHE A 67 -9.18 1.86 2.49
N THR A 68 -9.81 2.31 3.56
CA THR A 68 -10.64 3.52 3.62
C THR A 68 -10.30 4.26 4.89
N THR A 69 -9.87 5.50 4.76
CA THR A 69 -9.45 6.36 5.87
C THR A 69 -9.82 7.81 5.60
N TYR A 70 -9.14 8.77 6.20
CA TYR A 70 -9.34 10.19 5.99
C TYR A 70 -8.00 10.95 5.90
N ASP A 71 -8.04 12.08 5.20
CA ASP A 71 -6.90 13.00 5.13
C ASP A 71 -6.83 13.92 6.36
N LEU A 72 -5.86 14.83 6.35
CA LEU A 72 -5.66 15.80 7.42
C LEU A 72 -6.85 16.76 7.62
N ASP A 73 -7.70 16.94 6.60
CA ASP A 73 -8.88 17.82 6.64
C ASP A 73 -10.16 17.07 6.99
N GLY A 74 -10.08 15.75 7.15
CA GLY A 74 -11.20 14.86 7.48
C GLY A 74 -12.02 14.42 6.26
N ASN A 75 -11.49 14.56 5.04
CA ASN A 75 -12.11 14.00 3.85
C ASN A 75 -11.80 12.52 3.76
N ALA A 76 -12.81 11.71 3.39
CA ALA A 76 -12.60 10.28 3.17
C ALA A 76 -11.68 10.07 1.96
N ILE A 77 -10.75 9.14 2.10
CA ILE A 77 -9.81 8.67 1.07
C ILE A 77 -9.78 7.15 1.08
N CYS A 78 -9.77 6.56 -0.10
CA CYS A 78 -9.66 5.11 -0.30
C CYS A 78 -8.62 4.81 -1.41
N ASN A 79 -8.22 3.54 -1.53
CA ASN A 79 -7.25 3.12 -2.54
C ASN A 79 -7.71 3.42 -3.97
N GLU A 80 -9.02 3.41 -4.26
CA GLU A 80 -9.57 3.74 -5.58
C GLU A 80 -9.27 5.17 -6.02
N ASP A 81 -9.04 6.11 -5.08
CA ASP A 81 -8.67 7.49 -5.40
C ASP A 81 -7.29 7.57 -6.08
N PHE A 82 -6.50 6.51 -6.01
CA PHE A 82 -5.16 6.41 -6.59
C PHE A 82 -5.06 5.43 -7.78
N SER A 83 -6.17 4.90 -8.26
CA SER A 83 -6.23 3.88 -9.33
C SER A 83 -5.67 4.34 -10.69
N ASP A 84 -5.54 5.63 -10.93
CA ASP A 84 -4.92 6.18 -12.14
C ASP A 84 -3.37 6.19 -12.07
N ALA A 85 -2.79 5.91 -10.90
CA ALA A 85 -1.34 5.86 -10.74
C ALA A 85 -0.78 4.57 -11.35
N LYS A 86 0.44 4.65 -11.90
CA LYS A 86 1.21 3.46 -12.32
C LYS A 86 1.99 2.86 -11.15
N LEU A 87 2.40 3.72 -10.22
CA LEU A 87 3.17 3.37 -9.05
C LEU A 87 2.66 4.18 -7.86
N ILE A 88 2.28 3.50 -6.79
CA ILE A 88 1.87 4.10 -5.52
C ILE A 88 2.97 3.83 -4.50
N MET A 89 3.56 4.90 -3.97
CA MET A 89 4.58 4.88 -2.93
C MET A 89 3.94 5.29 -1.61
N VAL A 90 3.73 4.35 -0.69
CA VAL A 90 3.20 4.64 0.65
C VAL A 90 4.37 4.78 1.61
N ASN A 91 4.56 5.99 2.13
CA ASN A 91 5.58 6.32 3.12
C ASN A 91 4.94 6.46 4.50
N PHE A 92 5.25 5.55 5.40
CA PHE A 92 4.81 5.57 6.79
C PHE A 92 5.76 6.44 7.61
N TRP A 93 5.22 7.47 8.24
CA TRP A 93 5.97 8.47 8.98
C TRP A 93 5.27 8.85 10.28
N GLU A 94 5.92 9.64 11.12
CA GLU A 94 5.30 10.17 12.34
C GLU A 94 5.77 11.61 12.60
N PRO A 95 4.93 12.51 13.15
CA PRO A 95 5.29 13.89 13.42
C PRO A 95 6.50 14.05 14.35
N TRP A 96 6.68 13.14 15.28
CA TRP A 96 7.83 13.11 16.21
C TRP A 96 9.09 12.51 15.59
N CYS A 97 9.02 11.95 14.39
CA CYS A 97 10.14 11.29 13.69
C CYS A 97 11.00 12.32 12.93
N GLY A 98 12.09 12.76 13.52
CA GLY A 98 12.99 13.73 12.89
C GLY A 98 13.55 13.32 11.52
N PRO A 99 13.99 12.07 11.29
CA PRO A 99 14.39 11.61 9.96
C PRO A 99 13.26 11.70 8.93
N CYS A 100 12.02 11.34 9.30
CA CYS A 100 10.85 11.40 8.43
C CYS A 100 10.59 12.84 7.95
N VAL A 101 10.57 13.80 8.86
CA VAL A 101 10.33 15.22 8.54
C VAL A 101 11.43 15.77 7.62
N ARG A 102 12.70 15.35 7.83
CA ARG A 102 13.81 15.80 6.96
C ARG A 102 13.74 15.21 5.55
N GLU A 103 13.12 14.06 5.38
CA GLU A 103 12.94 13.39 4.09
C GLU A 103 11.81 14.02 3.25
N MET A 104 10.77 14.56 3.89
CA MET A 104 9.59 15.08 3.20
C MET A 104 9.88 16.07 2.04
N PRO A 105 10.82 17.02 2.16
CA PRO A 105 11.18 17.88 1.02
C PRO A 105 11.72 17.11 -0.19
N GLU A 106 12.43 16.01 0.04
CA GLU A 106 12.97 15.16 -1.02
C GLU A 106 11.83 14.35 -1.69
N LEU A 107 10.88 13.86 -0.89
CA LEU A 107 9.69 13.20 -1.39
C LEU A 107 8.77 14.14 -2.17
N GLU A 108 8.60 15.39 -1.70
CA GLU A 108 7.83 16.40 -2.42
C GLU A 108 8.45 16.71 -3.78
N LYS A 109 9.77 16.89 -3.83
CA LYS A 109 10.49 17.10 -5.08
C LYS A 109 10.33 15.91 -6.03
N LEU A 110 10.39 14.68 -5.50
CA LEU A 110 10.19 13.46 -6.26
C LEU A 110 8.77 13.39 -6.82
N TYR A 111 7.77 13.68 -6.00
CA TYR A 111 6.36 13.70 -6.40
C TYR A 111 6.12 14.69 -7.54
N LEU A 112 6.57 15.94 -7.39
CA LEU A 112 6.41 16.97 -8.41
C LEU A 112 7.07 16.63 -9.74
N ASN A 113 8.19 15.90 -9.72
CA ASN A 113 8.91 15.51 -10.92
C ASN A 113 8.28 14.32 -11.66
N TYR A 114 7.61 13.41 -10.93
CA TYR A 114 7.17 12.12 -11.49
C TYR A 114 5.64 11.88 -11.45
N GLN A 115 4.83 12.76 -10.83
CA GLN A 115 3.38 12.59 -10.77
C GLN A 115 2.73 12.50 -12.16
N GLU A 116 3.19 13.29 -13.14
CA GLU A 116 2.69 13.22 -14.52
C GLU A 116 3.14 11.95 -15.26
N GLN A 117 4.14 11.25 -14.74
CA GLN A 117 4.62 9.97 -15.28
C GLN A 117 3.89 8.78 -14.62
N GLY A 118 3.07 9.06 -13.62
CA GLY A 118 2.21 8.10 -12.93
C GLY A 118 2.68 7.71 -11.52
N LEU A 119 3.62 8.47 -10.92
CA LEU A 119 3.95 8.30 -9.51
C LEU A 119 2.89 8.99 -8.63
N MET A 120 2.33 8.22 -7.69
CA MET A 120 1.58 8.73 -6.55
C MET A 120 2.40 8.49 -5.28
N ILE A 121 2.58 9.52 -4.46
CA ILE A 121 3.13 9.39 -3.10
C ILE A 121 2.00 9.61 -2.11
N VAL A 122 1.92 8.76 -1.08
CA VAL A 122 0.96 8.87 0.02
C VAL A 122 1.74 8.78 1.33
N GLY A 123 1.64 9.82 2.15
CA GLY A 123 2.21 9.79 3.51
C GLY A 123 1.16 9.29 4.51
N ALA A 124 1.44 8.22 5.23
CA ALA A 124 0.53 7.66 6.24
C ALA A 124 1.13 7.78 7.65
N PHE A 125 0.36 8.23 8.65
CA PHE A 125 0.79 8.30 10.06
C PHE A 125 -0.31 7.82 11.00
N TYR A 126 0.06 7.35 12.21
CA TYR A 126 -0.88 6.71 13.15
C TYR A 126 -1.13 7.51 14.42
N SER A 127 -0.28 8.46 14.75
CA SER A 127 -0.39 9.27 15.98
C SER A 127 -1.46 10.35 15.84
N GLU A 128 -2.75 9.96 15.89
CA GLU A 128 -3.88 10.91 15.75
C GLU A 128 -3.87 12.03 16.81
N ASP A 129 -3.31 11.79 18.00
CA ASP A 129 -3.09 12.78 19.03
C ASP A 129 -2.06 13.87 18.61
N CYS A 130 -1.26 13.59 17.57
CA CYS A 130 -0.32 14.53 16.94
C CYS A 130 -0.85 15.16 15.66
N MET A 131 -2.16 15.14 15.39
CA MET A 131 -2.77 15.64 14.16
C MET A 131 -2.40 17.11 13.86
N GLU A 132 -2.42 17.97 14.87
CA GLU A 132 -2.08 19.38 14.69
C GLU A 132 -0.58 19.57 14.37
N ASP A 133 0.28 18.75 14.95
CA ASP A 133 1.71 18.73 14.62
C ASP A 133 1.93 18.24 13.19
N ALA A 134 1.20 17.21 12.75
CA ALA A 134 1.24 16.71 11.38
C ALA A 134 0.85 17.81 10.38
N LYS A 135 -0.28 18.51 10.61
CA LYS A 135 -0.71 19.63 9.78
C LYS A 135 0.32 20.76 9.73
N SER A 136 0.91 21.10 10.88
CA SER A 136 1.93 22.15 10.96
C SER A 136 3.16 21.80 10.12
N ILE A 137 3.66 20.56 10.25
CA ILE A 137 4.83 20.05 9.52
C ILE A 137 4.56 20.05 8.02
N VAL A 138 3.43 19.48 7.59
CA VAL A 138 3.03 19.41 6.17
C VAL A 138 2.96 20.79 5.53
N ASN A 139 2.36 21.77 6.24
CA ASN A 139 2.29 23.15 5.78
C ASN A 139 3.66 23.85 5.75
N GLU A 140 4.52 23.63 6.76
CA GLU A 140 5.84 24.25 6.85
C GLU A 140 6.79 23.73 5.76
N VAL A 141 6.74 22.41 5.50
CA VAL A 141 7.52 21.77 4.42
C VAL A 141 6.95 22.10 3.04
N GLY A 142 5.65 22.33 2.93
CA GLY A 142 4.94 22.59 1.69
C GLY A 142 4.64 21.31 0.90
N VAL A 143 4.34 20.21 1.60
CA VAL A 143 3.96 18.94 1.00
C VAL A 143 2.63 19.05 0.27
N THR A 144 2.57 18.56 -0.97
CA THR A 144 1.37 18.56 -1.82
C THR A 144 0.82 17.18 -2.15
N TYR A 145 1.59 16.11 -1.91
CA TYR A 145 1.07 14.76 -2.02
C TYR A 145 0.14 14.43 -0.82
N PRO A 146 -0.84 13.51 -0.99
CA PRO A 146 -1.79 13.14 0.04
C PRO A 146 -1.13 12.68 1.35
N ILE A 147 -1.63 13.21 2.47
CA ILE A 147 -1.29 12.75 3.82
C ILE A 147 -2.56 12.19 4.46
N ILE A 148 -2.50 10.94 4.91
CA ILE A 148 -3.64 10.20 5.46
C ILE A 148 -3.36 9.68 6.86
N VAL A 149 -4.42 9.43 7.61
CA VAL A 149 -4.34 8.73 8.89
C VAL A 149 -4.28 7.24 8.64
N GLY A 150 -3.31 6.56 9.22
CA GLY A 150 -3.17 5.11 9.12
C GLY A 150 -4.30 4.38 9.84
N ASN A 151 -4.64 3.19 9.37
CA ASN A 151 -5.65 2.31 9.93
C ASN A 151 -5.13 0.86 10.03
N GLU A 152 -5.98 -0.09 10.43
CA GLU A 152 -5.56 -1.49 10.62
C GLU A 152 -5.14 -2.16 9.31
N GLU A 153 -5.79 -1.82 8.19
CA GLU A 153 -5.47 -2.35 6.87
C GLU A 153 -4.08 -1.90 6.43
N LEU A 154 -3.77 -0.61 6.54
CA LEU A 154 -2.45 -0.05 6.23
C LEU A 154 -1.36 -0.53 7.19
N ALA A 155 -1.71 -0.87 8.44
CA ALA A 155 -0.76 -1.36 9.42
C ALA A 155 -0.12 -2.70 9.02
N THR A 156 -0.72 -3.44 8.10
CA THR A 156 -0.15 -4.70 7.60
C THR A 156 1.10 -4.50 6.75
N PHE A 157 1.31 -3.30 6.22
CA PHE A 157 2.42 -2.94 5.32
C PHE A 157 3.56 -2.18 6.02
N THR A 158 3.34 -1.69 7.24
CA THR A 158 4.38 -0.96 7.97
C THR A 158 5.24 -1.89 8.84
N THR A 159 6.27 -1.33 9.45
CA THR A 159 7.14 -2.02 10.40
C THR A 159 7.14 -1.27 11.75
N GLU A 160 7.91 -1.77 12.72
CA GLU A 160 8.13 -1.05 14.00
C GLU A 160 9.02 0.21 13.84
N TYR A 161 9.56 0.47 12.66
CA TYR A 161 10.45 1.59 12.37
C TYR A 161 9.78 2.59 11.43
N VAL A 162 10.09 3.88 11.61
CA VAL A 162 9.72 4.96 10.70
C VAL A 162 10.94 5.82 10.33
N PRO A 163 11.05 6.28 9.08
CA PRO A 163 10.11 6.02 7.99
C PRO A 163 10.25 4.60 7.45
N THR A 164 9.12 4.05 7.02
CA THR A 164 9.04 2.80 6.26
C THR A 164 8.29 3.08 4.97
N THR A 165 8.76 2.57 3.84
CA THR A 165 8.14 2.81 2.54
C THR A 165 7.89 1.50 1.82
N VAL A 166 6.70 1.35 1.23
CA VAL A 166 6.29 0.22 0.40
C VAL A 166 5.73 0.74 -0.92
N PHE A 167 5.78 -0.12 -1.95
CA PHE A 167 5.36 0.23 -3.31
C PHE A 167 4.30 -0.72 -3.81
N PHE A 168 3.30 -0.14 -4.49
CA PHE A 168 2.19 -0.86 -5.13
C PHE A 168 2.04 -0.39 -6.57
N ASP A 169 1.51 -1.23 -7.43
CA ASP A 169 1.05 -0.82 -8.74
C ASP A 169 -0.33 -0.13 -8.66
N GLY A 170 -0.83 0.35 -9.81
CA GLY A 170 -2.14 1.01 -9.89
C GLY A 170 -3.33 0.08 -9.62
N GLU A 171 -3.11 -1.22 -9.60
CA GLU A 171 -4.10 -2.24 -9.25
C GLU A 171 -4.10 -2.55 -7.73
N GLY A 172 -3.16 -1.94 -6.99
CA GLY A 172 -3.00 -2.14 -5.54
C GLY A 172 -2.14 -3.34 -5.17
N CYS A 173 -1.53 -4.04 -6.15
CA CYS A 173 -0.65 -5.17 -5.86
C CYS A 173 0.72 -4.66 -5.41
N MET A 174 1.22 -5.18 -4.28
CA MET A 174 2.54 -4.81 -3.77
C MET A 174 3.64 -5.26 -4.75
N VAL A 175 4.45 -4.30 -5.25
CA VAL A 175 5.53 -4.56 -6.21
C VAL A 175 6.91 -4.63 -5.56
N SER A 176 7.09 -4.10 -4.36
CA SER A 176 8.32 -4.28 -3.58
C SER A 176 8.31 -5.61 -2.84
N SER A 177 9.41 -6.38 -2.93
CA SER A 177 9.52 -7.65 -2.19
C SER A 177 9.64 -7.45 -0.67
N GLU A 178 10.16 -6.30 -0.25
CA GLU A 178 10.35 -5.92 1.15
C GLU A 178 10.12 -4.41 1.32
N PRO A 179 9.71 -3.95 2.50
CA PRO A 179 9.67 -2.53 2.83
C PRO A 179 11.06 -1.89 2.81
N VAL A 180 11.15 -0.66 2.34
CA VAL A 180 12.36 0.17 2.48
C VAL A 180 12.30 0.86 3.83
N ILE A 181 13.30 0.60 4.69
CA ILE A 181 13.37 1.16 6.05
C ILE A 181 14.41 2.25 6.11
N GLY A 182 14.02 3.41 6.63
CA GLY A 182 14.89 4.56 6.82
C GLY A 182 14.76 5.63 5.74
N ALA A 183 15.15 6.85 6.10
CA ALA A 183 15.06 8.03 5.23
C ALA A 183 16.19 8.01 4.18
N MET A 184 15.86 8.44 2.97
CA MET A 184 16.81 8.58 1.87
C MET A 184 16.81 10.01 1.29
N ASP A 185 17.86 10.34 0.53
CA ASP A 185 17.91 11.56 -0.27
C ASP A 185 17.15 11.38 -1.60
N TYR A 186 16.97 12.50 -2.31
CA TYR A 186 16.24 12.53 -3.58
C TYR A 186 16.84 11.57 -4.60
N GLU A 187 18.16 11.57 -4.78
CA GLU A 187 18.85 10.77 -5.79
C GLU A 187 18.66 9.27 -5.54
N SER A 188 18.67 8.87 -4.28
CA SER A 188 18.43 7.48 -3.87
C SER A 188 16.97 7.07 -4.12
N TRP A 189 16.00 7.93 -3.76
CA TRP A 189 14.59 7.69 -4.05
C TRP A 189 14.28 7.66 -5.55
N GLU A 190 14.88 8.58 -6.31
CA GLU A 190 14.72 8.62 -7.76
C GLU A 190 15.14 7.30 -8.42
N GLN A 191 16.27 6.72 -8.00
CA GLN A 191 16.74 5.42 -8.51
C GLN A 191 15.74 4.29 -8.21
N VAL A 192 15.16 4.26 -7.00
CA VAL A 192 14.17 3.26 -6.61
C VAL A 192 12.88 3.42 -7.44
N VAL A 193 12.37 4.63 -7.55
CA VAL A 193 11.13 4.92 -8.28
C VAL A 193 11.27 4.60 -9.77
N LEU A 194 12.38 4.99 -10.41
CA LEU A 194 12.63 4.69 -11.82
C LEU A 194 12.72 3.19 -12.11
N GLN A 195 13.25 2.42 -11.17
CA GLN A 195 13.27 0.96 -11.28
C GLN A 195 11.85 0.37 -11.37
N PHE A 196 10.90 0.87 -10.56
CA PHE A 196 9.52 0.39 -10.55
C PHE A 196 8.68 0.98 -11.69
N LEU A 197 8.92 2.23 -12.09
CA LEU A 197 8.26 2.82 -13.26
C LEU A 197 8.72 2.21 -14.59
N GLY A 198 9.79 1.39 -14.58
CA GLY A 198 10.31 0.74 -15.78
C GLY A 198 11.06 1.70 -16.73
N GLU A 199 11.54 2.81 -16.24
CA GLU A 199 12.31 3.82 -16.97
C GLU A 199 13.82 3.65 -16.69
N ASN A 200 14.45 2.59 -17.22
CA ASN A 200 15.88 2.35 -17.19
C ASN A 200 16.55 2.71 -18.53
#